data_12f82d8582567bdd3272522ccc84633c
#
_entry.id   12f82d8582567bdd3272522ccc84633c
#
_cell.length_a   1.000
_cell.length_b   1.000
_cell.length_c   1.000
_cell.angle_alpha   90.00
_cell.angle_beta   90.00
_cell.angle_gamma   90.00
#
_symmetry.space_group_name_H-M   'P 1'
#
loop_
_entity.id
_entity.type
_entity.pdbx_description
1 polymer ?
#
loop_
_entity_poly.entity_id
_entity_poly.type
_entity_poly.pdbx_seq_one_letter_code
_entity_poly.pdbx_strand_id
1 'polypeptide(L)'
;MTTTQPLPLYWSRLQEPTWSLYFAATGKGLAFVGSSGGSLDELSAWASRRFPGSPLTQDDRRLAPYTAELAEYFRGERHRFTVPFDLQGTPFQQAVWQSLCAIPFGQTRSYSDIAESIRKPAAVRAVGTAIGANPLLVTVPCHRVIGKNGALTGYRGGLEMKTRLLELERAAIGGGGGC
;
A
#
# COMPACT_ATOMS: atom_id res chain seq x y z
N MET A 1 -18.93 32.02 -9.55
CA MET A 1 -18.45 30.98 -8.60
C MET A 1 -18.39 29.64 -9.33
N THR A 2 -17.21 29.25 -9.71
CA THR A 2 -16.98 27.91 -10.29
C THR A 2 -17.05 26.91 -9.16
N THR A 3 -18.15 26.21 -9.05
CA THR A 3 -18.27 25.03 -8.16
C THR A 3 -17.38 23.96 -8.77
N THR A 4 -16.17 23.84 -8.27
CA THR A 4 -15.30 22.74 -8.65
C THR A 4 -15.96 21.45 -8.16
N GLN A 5 -16.53 20.70 -9.08
CA GLN A 5 -17.09 19.38 -8.72
C GLN A 5 -15.99 18.52 -8.14
N PRO A 6 -16.27 17.79 -7.06
CA PRO A 6 -15.28 16.88 -6.49
C PRO A 6 -14.84 15.87 -7.56
N LEU A 7 -13.53 15.59 -7.61
CA LEU A 7 -12.98 14.62 -8.54
C LEU A 7 -13.51 13.22 -8.24
N PRO A 8 -13.95 12.46 -9.25
CA PRO A 8 -14.48 11.14 -9.02
C PRO A 8 -13.38 10.16 -8.56
N LEU A 9 -13.77 9.26 -7.68
CA LEU A 9 -13.00 8.08 -7.29
C LEU A 9 -13.55 6.86 -8.00
N TYR A 10 -12.68 6.08 -8.57
CA TYR A 10 -13.02 4.80 -9.18
C TYR A 10 -12.50 3.68 -8.30
N TRP A 11 -13.29 2.61 -8.15
CA TRP A 11 -12.87 1.46 -7.36
C TRP A 11 -13.09 0.15 -8.11
N SER A 12 -12.33 -0.85 -7.71
CA SER A 12 -12.46 -2.22 -8.19
C SER A 12 -12.09 -3.18 -7.07
N ARG A 13 -12.24 -4.44 -7.32
CA ARG A 13 -11.89 -5.53 -6.40
C ARG A 13 -10.91 -6.48 -7.08
N LEU A 14 -9.79 -6.73 -6.43
CA LEU A 14 -8.93 -7.83 -6.79
C LEU A 14 -9.46 -9.12 -6.17
N GLN A 15 -9.57 -10.15 -6.98
CA GLN A 15 -9.99 -11.49 -6.56
C GLN A 15 -8.98 -12.51 -7.10
N GLU A 16 -8.11 -12.99 -6.24
CA GLU A 16 -7.19 -14.10 -6.48
C GLU A 16 -7.56 -15.27 -5.55
N PRO A 17 -7.08 -16.49 -5.77
CA PRO A 17 -7.51 -17.64 -4.98
C PRO A 17 -7.40 -17.47 -3.46
N THR A 18 -6.33 -16.79 -2.99
CA THR A 18 -6.09 -16.60 -1.55
C THR A 18 -6.00 -15.12 -1.16
N TRP A 19 -6.24 -14.20 -2.09
CA TRP A 19 -6.18 -12.77 -1.86
C TRP A 19 -7.42 -12.09 -2.42
N SER A 20 -8.02 -11.24 -1.61
CA SER A 20 -9.18 -10.46 -2.03
C SER A 20 -9.11 -9.10 -1.36
N LEU A 21 -9.10 -8.02 -2.15
CA LEU A 21 -9.05 -6.67 -1.60
C LEU A 21 -9.70 -5.66 -2.54
N TYR A 22 -10.21 -4.60 -1.95
CA TYR A 22 -10.72 -3.45 -2.68
C TYR A 22 -9.64 -2.40 -2.85
N PHE A 23 -9.65 -1.69 -3.95
CA PHE A 23 -8.73 -0.58 -4.20
C PHE A 23 -9.42 0.52 -4.99
N ALA A 24 -8.87 1.72 -4.92
CA ALA A 24 -9.43 2.88 -5.58
C ALA A 24 -8.33 3.75 -6.19
N ALA A 25 -8.70 4.43 -7.27
CA ALA A 25 -7.82 5.38 -7.96
C ALA A 25 -8.58 6.67 -8.29
N THR A 26 -7.82 7.75 -8.35
CA THR A 26 -8.23 9.03 -8.95
C THR A 26 -7.78 9.07 -10.41
N GLY A 27 -8.06 10.16 -11.09
CA GLY A 27 -7.47 10.40 -12.42
C GLY A 27 -5.95 10.52 -12.44
N LYS A 28 -5.32 10.71 -11.28
CA LYS A 28 -3.85 10.85 -11.13
C LYS A 28 -3.15 9.53 -10.83
N GLY A 29 -3.84 8.56 -10.22
CA GLY A 29 -3.24 7.29 -9.87
C GLY A 29 -3.94 6.55 -8.75
N LEU A 30 -3.31 5.45 -8.35
CA LEU A 30 -3.78 4.61 -7.25
C LEU A 30 -3.75 5.39 -5.94
N ALA A 31 -4.86 5.43 -5.22
CA ALA A 31 -5.03 6.25 -4.03
C ALA A 31 -5.31 5.45 -2.75
N PHE A 32 -5.83 4.24 -2.89
CA PHE A 32 -6.17 3.36 -1.76
C PHE A 32 -6.05 1.89 -2.14
N VAL A 33 -5.46 1.10 -1.26
CA VAL A 33 -5.49 -0.37 -1.30
C VAL A 33 -5.90 -0.86 0.08
N GLY A 34 -6.97 -1.63 0.14
CA GLY A 34 -7.54 -2.15 1.38
C GLY A 34 -6.88 -3.43 1.88
N SER A 35 -7.34 -3.90 3.02
CA SER A 35 -6.88 -5.14 3.63
C SER A 35 -7.44 -6.37 2.91
N SER A 36 -6.68 -7.46 2.96
CA SER A 36 -7.14 -8.74 2.39
C SER A 36 -8.32 -9.28 3.19
N GLY A 37 -9.40 -9.62 2.48
CA GLY A 37 -10.65 -10.02 3.11
C GLY A 37 -11.46 -8.87 3.68
N GLY A 38 -10.99 -7.62 3.54
CA GLY A 38 -11.72 -6.44 3.97
C GLY A 38 -12.99 -6.20 3.16
N SER A 39 -13.90 -5.40 3.73
CA SER A 39 -15.15 -5.04 3.07
C SER A 39 -15.02 -3.74 2.28
N LEU A 40 -16.00 -3.48 1.42
CA LEU A 40 -16.13 -2.21 0.72
C LEU A 40 -16.27 -1.02 1.69
N ASP A 41 -16.75 -1.26 2.91
CA ASP A 41 -16.89 -0.23 3.95
C ASP A 41 -15.55 0.40 4.34
N GLU A 42 -14.46 -0.36 4.33
CA GLU A 42 -13.12 0.14 4.59
C GLU A 42 -12.75 1.24 3.57
N LEU A 43 -12.98 0.96 2.30
CA LEU A 43 -12.74 1.90 1.21
C LEU A 43 -13.68 3.11 1.30
N SER A 44 -14.97 2.87 1.52
CA SER A 44 -15.98 3.93 1.63
C SER A 44 -15.68 4.88 2.78
N ALA A 45 -15.26 4.36 3.94
CA ALA A 45 -14.90 5.16 5.10
C ALA A 45 -13.66 6.03 4.82
N TRP A 46 -12.64 5.46 4.18
CA TRP A 46 -11.46 6.22 3.77
C TRP A 46 -11.82 7.32 2.75
N ALA A 47 -12.61 6.98 1.73
CA ALA A 47 -13.04 7.91 0.69
C ALA A 47 -13.82 9.09 1.28
N SER A 48 -14.73 8.84 2.22
CA SER A 48 -15.53 9.87 2.87
C SER A 48 -14.68 10.87 3.66
N ARG A 49 -13.59 10.41 4.24
CA ARG A 49 -12.67 11.27 5.01
C ARG A 49 -11.73 12.06 4.11
N ARG A 50 -11.20 11.41 3.07
CA ARG A 50 -10.15 11.98 2.21
C ARG A 50 -10.69 12.80 1.04
N PHE A 51 -11.82 12.38 0.49
CA PHE A 51 -12.46 12.96 -0.68
C PHE A 51 -13.95 13.20 -0.41
N PRO A 52 -14.28 14.04 0.60
CA PRO A 52 -15.68 14.27 0.96
C PRO A 52 -16.48 14.79 -0.25
N GLY A 53 -17.63 14.19 -0.49
CA GLY A 53 -18.50 14.54 -1.60
C GLY A 53 -18.09 13.97 -2.96
N SER A 54 -16.95 13.30 -3.08
CA SER A 54 -16.55 12.66 -4.33
C SER A 54 -17.40 11.45 -4.63
N PRO A 55 -17.93 11.30 -5.86
CA PRO A 55 -18.61 10.07 -6.25
C PRO A 55 -17.63 8.90 -6.24
N LEU A 56 -18.06 7.78 -5.67
CA LEU A 56 -17.30 6.53 -5.62
C LEU A 56 -17.97 5.54 -6.57
N THR A 57 -17.33 5.28 -7.71
CA THR A 57 -17.92 4.51 -8.82
C THR A 57 -17.07 3.28 -9.11
N GLN A 58 -17.68 2.12 -9.19
CA GLN A 58 -17.01 0.92 -9.66
C GLN A 58 -16.71 1.04 -11.16
N ASP A 59 -15.44 0.82 -11.52
CA ASP A 59 -15.01 0.86 -12.91
C ASP A 59 -13.84 -0.11 -13.13
N ASP A 60 -14.18 -1.37 -13.29
CA ASP A 60 -13.19 -2.46 -13.44
C ASP A 60 -12.34 -2.29 -14.71
N ARG A 61 -12.96 -1.76 -15.76
CA ARG A 61 -12.28 -1.57 -17.06
C ARG A 61 -11.22 -0.46 -16.96
N ARG A 62 -11.58 0.67 -16.36
CA ARG A 62 -10.66 1.80 -16.13
C ARG A 62 -9.49 1.38 -15.25
N LEU A 63 -9.75 0.54 -14.25
CA LEU A 63 -8.76 0.12 -13.27
C LEU A 63 -8.03 -1.18 -13.65
N ALA A 64 -8.25 -1.71 -14.85
CA ALA A 64 -7.61 -2.94 -15.32
C ALA A 64 -6.07 -2.92 -15.21
N PRO A 65 -5.35 -1.83 -15.53
CA PRO A 65 -3.90 -1.79 -15.35
C PRO A 65 -3.46 -1.97 -13.89
N TYR A 66 -4.20 -1.42 -12.94
CA TYR A 66 -3.92 -1.57 -11.51
C TYR A 66 -4.20 -3.00 -11.04
N THR A 67 -5.32 -3.56 -11.47
CA THR A 67 -5.69 -4.95 -11.19
C THR A 67 -4.63 -5.92 -11.70
N ALA A 68 -4.12 -5.69 -12.91
CA ALA A 68 -3.09 -6.54 -13.51
C ALA A 68 -1.81 -6.56 -12.68
N GLU A 69 -1.29 -5.40 -12.29
CA GLU A 69 -0.06 -5.33 -11.49
C GLU A 69 -0.24 -5.91 -10.10
N LEU A 70 -1.37 -5.66 -9.44
CA LEU A 70 -1.67 -6.27 -8.14
C LEU A 70 -1.74 -7.80 -8.25
N ALA A 71 -2.43 -8.33 -9.27
CA ALA A 71 -2.54 -9.76 -9.50
C ALA A 71 -1.17 -10.40 -9.74
N GLU A 72 -0.34 -9.79 -10.57
CA GLU A 72 1.03 -10.26 -10.83
C GLU A 72 1.88 -10.29 -9.55
N TYR A 73 1.76 -9.25 -8.70
CA TYR A 73 2.45 -9.22 -7.41
C TYR A 73 2.02 -10.39 -6.53
N PHE A 74 0.72 -10.63 -6.37
CA PHE A 74 0.21 -11.70 -5.52
C PHE A 74 0.53 -13.10 -6.04
N ARG A 75 0.87 -13.23 -7.32
CA ARG A 75 1.39 -14.48 -7.91
C ARG A 75 2.91 -14.62 -7.80
N GLY A 76 3.60 -13.61 -7.23
CA GLY A 76 5.05 -13.59 -7.13
C GLY A 76 5.78 -13.24 -8.42
N GLU A 77 5.05 -12.82 -9.46
CA GLU A 77 5.59 -12.52 -10.80
C GLU A 77 6.12 -11.09 -10.93
N ARG A 78 5.64 -10.18 -10.09
CA ARG A 78 5.99 -8.76 -10.11
C ARG A 78 6.63 -8.33 -8.81
N HIS A 79 7.78 -7.68 -8.90
CA HIS A 79 8.53 -7.19 -7.73
C HIS A 79 8.45 -5.66 -7.56
N ARG A 80 8.01 -4.94 -8.57
CA ARG A 80 7.93 -3.48 -8.58
C ARG A 80 6.66 -3.03 -9.29
N PHE A 81 5.97 -2.05 -8.71
CA PHE A 81 4.81 -1.42 -9.34
C PHE A 81 5.24 -0.27 -10.25
N THR A 82 4.63 -0.17 -11.43
CA THR A 82 4.88 0.88 -12.41
C THR A 82 3.69 1.83 -12.60
N VAL A 83 2.51 1.43 -12.11
CA VAL A 83 1.33 2.30 -12.15
C VAL A 83 1.54 3.56 -11.29
N PRO A 84 0.95 4.71 -11.69
CA PRO A 84 1.09 5.93 -10.92
C PRO A 84 0.32 5.84 -9.60
N PHE A 85 0.83 6.54 -8.59
CA PHE A 85 0.19 6.69 -7.28
C PHE A 85 -0.29 8.12 -7.08
N ASP A 86 -1.46 8.27 -6.48
CA ASP A 86 -1.95 9.56 -5.97
C ASP A 86 -1.92 9.52 -4.44
N LEU A 87 -0.73 9.67 -3.89
CA LEU A 87 -0.46 9.69 -2.45
C LEU A 87 -0.60 11.11 -1.92
N GLN A 88 -1.61 11.35 -1.11
CA GLN A 88 -1.81 12.61 -0.43
C GLN A 88 -1.46 12.48 1.06
N GLY A 89 -0.60 13.36 1.53
CA GLY A 89 -0.16 13.37 2.92
C GLY A 89 0.72 14.58 3.20
N THR A 90 1.10 14.74 4.47
CA THR A 90 2.02 15.78 4.90
C THR A 90 3.41 15.58 4.28
N PRO A 91 4.27 16.61 4.25
CA PRO A 91 5.66 16.44 3.79
C PRO A 91 6.41 15.34 4.53
N PHE A 92 6.19 15.21 5.83
CA PHE A 92 6.79 14.14 6.64
C PHE A 92 6.29 12.75 6.22
N GLN A 93 4.97 12.58 6.05
CA GLN A 93 4.38 11.34 5.56
C GLN A 93 4.92 10.97 4.18
N GLN A 94 4.99 11.92 3.26
CA GLN A 94 5.54 11.70 1.93
C GLN A 94 7.00 11.22 1.98
N ALA A 95 7.83 11.82 2.82
CA ALA A 95 9.21 11.41 2.99
C ALA A 95 9.31 9.96 3.51
N VAL A 96 8.49 9.60 4.50
CA VAL A 96 8.43 8.24 5.03
C VAL A 96 7.99 7.25 3.94
N TRP A 97 6.91 7.55 3.23
CA TRP A 97 6.38 6.65 2.19
C TRP A 97 7.35 6.47 1.01
N GLN A 98 8.07 7.51 0.61
CA GLN A 98 9.14 7.41 -0.39
C GLN A 98 10.27 6.49 0.09
N SER A 99 10.64 6.59 1.36
CA SER A 99 11.63 5.70 1.97
C SER A 99 11.17 4.24 1.96
N LEU A 100 9.89 4.00 2.22
CA LEU A 100 9.31 2.65 2.12
C LEU A 100 9.42 2.09 0.70
N CYS A 101 9.12 2.89 -0.31
CA CYS A 101 9.20 2.48 -1.72
C CYS A 101 10.63 2.11 -2.14
N ALA A 102 11.64 2.60 -1.44
CA ALA A 102 13.04 2.25 -1.68
C ALA A 102 13.46 0.90 -1.09
N ILE A 103 12.64 0.28 -0.23
CA ILE A 103 12.93 -1.05 0.32
C ILE A 103 12.72 -2.09 -0.78
N PRO A 104 13.78 -2.83 -1.19
CA PRO A 104 13.63 -3.83 -2.24
C PRO A 104 12.69 -4.97 -1.86
N PHE A 105 12.06 -5.54 -2.85
CA PHE A 105 11.23 -6.73 -2.71
C PHE A 105 12.03 -7.86 -1.99
N GLY A 106 11.39 -8.48 -0.99
CA GLY A 106 12.00 -9.54 -0.21
C GLY A 106 12.95 -9.09 0.89
N GLN A 107 13.15 -7.79 1.06
CA GLN A 107 13.97 -7.23 2.13
C GLN A 107 13.11 -6.55 3.19
N THR A 108 13.67 -6.39 4.38
CA THR A 108 13.02 -5.69 5.48
C THR A 108 13.94 -4.60 6.03
N ARG A 109 13.33 -3.62 6.68
CA ARG A 109 14.02 -2.55 7.41
C ARG A 109 13.34 -2.37 8.76
N SER A 110 14.08 -1.84 9.74
CA SER A 110 13.49 -1.44 11.01
C SER A 110 12.89 -0.04 10.92
N TYR A 111 12.06 0.33 11.90
CA TYR A 111 11.56 1.71 12.02
C TYR A 111 12.70 2.71 12.19
N SER A 112 13.76 2.34 12.91
CA SER A 112 14.97 3.15 13.04
C SER A 112 15.68 3.37 11.71
N ASP A 113 15.77 2.33 10.87
CA ASP A 113 16.38 2.45 9.53
C ASP A 113 15.62 3.47 8.67
N ILE A 114 14.30 3.47 8.75
CA ILE A 114 13.47 4.45 8.04
C ILE A 114 13.70 5.86 8.58
N ALA A 115 13.74 6.02 9.91
CA ALA A 115 14.02 7.32 10.54
C ALA A 115 15.38 7.88 10.10
N GLU A 116 16.41 7.05 10.07
CA GLU A 116 17.74 7.41 9.59
C GLU A 116 17.73 7.80 8.11
N SER A 117 17.03 7.04 7.28
CA SER A 117 16.96 7.28 5.83
C SER A 117 16.34 8.63 5.48
N ILE A 118 15.42 9.13 6.30
CA ILE A 118 14.82 10.46 6.14
C ILE A 118 15.55 11.55 6.95
N ARG A 119 16.72 11.22 7.50
CA ARG A 119 17.58 12.12 8.29
C ARG A 119 16.92 12.66 9.56
N LYS A 120 16.07 11.86 10.18
CA LYS A 120 15.39 12.18 11.45
C LYS A 120 15.46 11.01 12.42
N PRO A 121 16.67 10.60 12.86
CA PRO A 121 16.86 9.38 13.66
C PRO A 121 16.12 9.41 15.00
N ALA A 122 15.81 10.59 15.53
CA ALA A 122 15.04 10.74 16.76
C ALA A 122 13.52 10.60 16.55
N ALA A 123 13.03 10.54 15.31
CA ALA A 123 11.61 10.57 14.99
C ALA A 123 10.98 9.17 14.80
N VAL A 124 11.54 8.13 15.43
CA VAL A 124 11.10 6.73 15.24
C VAL A 124 9.61 6.54 15.52
N ARG A 125 9.09 7.15 16.58
CA ARG A 125 7.66 7.07 16.91
C ARG A 125 6.79 7.75 15.86
N ALA A 126 7.17 8.93 15.40
CA ALA A 126 6.47 9.66 14.35
C ALA A 126 6.53 8.90 13.01
N VAL A 127 7.64 8.25 12.71
CA VAL A 127 7.79 7.35 11.55
C VAL A 127 6.78 6.21 11.63
N GLY A 128 6.66 5.56 12.77
CA GLY A 128 5.68 4.49 12.99
C GLY A 128 4.25 4.97 12.74
N THR A 129 3.90 6.16 13.20
CA THR A 129 2.58 6.77 12.96
C THR A 129 2.35 7.03 11.48
N ALA A 130 3.33 7.57 10.76
CA ALA A 130 3.26 7.84 9.33
C ALA A 130 3.12 6.53 8.52
N ILE A 131 3.83 5.48 8.90
CA ILE A 131 3.71 4.14 8.30
C ILE A 131 2.29 3.60 8.48
N GLY A 132 1.73 3.72 9.69
CA GLY A 132 0.35 3.31 9.98
C GLY A 132 -0.72 4.09 9.20
N ALA A 133 -0.39 5.30 8.76
CA ALA A 133 -1.29 6.16 7.97
C ALA A 133 -1.24 5.88 6.46
N ASN A 134 -0.38 4.98 5.99
CA ASN A 134 -0.24 4.63 4.57
C ASN A 134 -1.58 4.10 4.00
N PRO A 135 -2.19 4.78 3.01
CA PRO A 135 -3.42 4.30 2.40
C PRO A 135 -3.20 3.22 1.33
N LEU A 136 -1.96 3.05 0.84
CA LEU A 136 -1.62 2.12 -0.24
C LEU A 136 -0.93 0.87 0.31
N LEU A 137 -1.68 -0.03 0.91
CA LEU A 137 -1.13 -1.31 1.33
C LEU A 137 -0.53 -2.04 0.13
N VAL A 138 0.47 -2.87 0.35
CA VAL A 138 1.17 -3.67 -0.66
C VAL A 138 2.03 -2.81 -1.60
N THR A 139 1.43 -1.86 -2.30
CA THR A 139 2.08 -1.03 -3.32
C THR A 139 3.11 -0.05 -2.74
N VAL A 140 2.79 0.57 -1.60
CA VAL A 140 3.77 1.24 -0.76
C VAL A 140 4.10 0.26 0.38
N PRO A 141 5.30 -0.36 0.39
CA PRO A 141 5.52 -1.60 1.11
C PRO A 141 5.77 -1.42 2.61
N CYS A 142 4.79 -0.90 3.33
CA CYS A 142 4.86 -0.74 4.78
C CYS A 142 4.94 -2.09 5.51
N HIS A 143 4.57 -3.20 4.88
CA HIS A 143 4.76 -4.55 5.41
C HIS A 143 6.23 -4.95 5.55
N ARG A 144 7.15 -4.27 4.84
CA ARG A 144 8.60 -4.52 4.90
C ARG A 144 9.29 -3.83 6.07
N VAL A 145 8.53 -3.13 6.93
CA VAL A 145 9.09 -2.53 8.15
C VAL A 145 8.71 -3.39 9.35
N ILE A 146 9.72 -3.82 10.08
CA ILE A 146 9.61 -4.71 11.24
C ILE A 146 10.33 -4.11 12.44
N GLY A 147 10.10 -4.65 13.64
CA GLY A 147 10.83 -4.26 14.84
C GLY A 147 12.33 -4.60 14.73
N LYS A 148 13.17 -3.88 15.50
CA LYS A 148 14.62 -4.06 15.50
C LYS A 148 15.07 -5.49 15.83
N ASN A 149 14.28 -6.19 16.64
CA ASN A 149 14.49 -7.60 17.03
C ASN A 149 13.83 -8.60 16.07
N GLY A 150 13.34 -8.15 14.90
CA GLY A 150 12.61 -8.98 13.95
C GLY A 150 11.12 -9.16 14.28
N ALA A 151 10.62 -8.53 15.35
CA ALA A 151 9.22 -8.65 15.74
C ALA A 151 8.29 -8.01 14.71
N LEU A 152 7.19 -8.70 14.40
CA LEU A 152 6.10 -8.15 13.59
C LEU A 152 5.24 -7.24 14.47
N THR A 153 5.39 -5.93 14.24
CA THR A 153 4.60 -4.92 14.91
C THR A 153 3.55 -4.37 13.95
N GLY A 154 2.54 -3.72 14.46
CA GLY A 154 1.37 -3.19 13.80
C GLY A 154 1.36 -3.09 12.27
N TYR A 155 0.24 -3.41 11.69
CA TYR A 155 -0.02 -3.29 10.26
C TYR A 155 -1.50 -3.01 10.04
N ARG A 156 -1.85 -2.01 9.22
CA ARG A 156 -3.25 -1.63 8.99
C ARG A 156 -4.08 -2.79 8.42
N GLY A 157 -3.49 -3.62 7.58
CA GLY A 157 -4.14 -4.81 7.03
C GLY A 157 -4.19 -6.01 7.99
N GLY A 158 -3.61 -5.89 9.19
CA GLY A 158 -3.52 -6.97 10.18
C GLY A 158 -2.22 -7.77 10.08
N LEU A 159 -1.79 -8.33 11.20
CA LEU A 159 -0.51 -9.07 11.27
C LEU A 159 -0.51 -10.33 10.41
N GLU A 160 -1.65 -10.98 10.23
CA GLU A 160 -1.78 -12.13 9.33
C GLU A 160 -1.45 -11.73 7.89
N MET A 161 -2.02 -10.62 7.40
CA MET A 161 -1.72 -10.12 6.06
C MET A 161 -0.25 -9.75 5.93
N LYS A 162 0.33 -9.07 6.93
CA LYS A 162 1.75 -8.72 6.95
C LYS A 162 2.64 -9.95 6.84
N THR A 163 2.37 -10.97 7.64
CA THR A 163 3.10 -12.24 7.62
C THR A 163 3.04 -12.89 6.25
N ARG A 164 1.85 -12.99 5.67
CA ARG A 164 1.63 -13.60 4.35
C ARG A 164 2.33 -12.85 3.24
N LEU A 165 2.37 -11.52 3.29
CA LEU A 165 3.10 -10.71 2.30
C LEU A 165 4.60 -10.96 2.38
N LEU A 166 5.16 -10.98 3.59
CA LEU A 166 6.58 -11.27 3.78
C LEU A 166 6.95 -12.69 3.32
N GLU A 167 6.11 -13.67 3.61
CA GLU A 167 6.29 -15.05 3.16
C GLU A 167 6.23 -15.16 1.63
N LEU A 168 5.27 -14.50 1.01
CA LEU A 168 5.13 -14.44 -0.45
C LEU A 168 6.40 -13.90 -1.09
N GLU A 169 6.94 -12.81 -0.56
CA GLU A 169 8.16 -12.19 -1.10
C GLU A 169 9.39 -13.08 -0.92
N ARG A 170 9.52 -13.74 0.22
CA ARG A 170 10.62 -14.70 0.46
C ARG A 170 10.55 -15.90 -0.48
N ALA A 171 9.35 -16.44 -0.67
CA ALA A 171 9.14 -17.58 -1.55
C ALA A 171 9.45 -17.24 -3.02
N ALA A 172 9.06 -16.05 -3.47
CA ALA A 172 9.31 -15.61 -4.85
C ALA A 172 10.82 -15.41 -5.13
N ILE A 173 11.60 -14.97 -4.14
CA ILE A 173 13.06 -14.86 -4.25
C ILE A 173 13.74 -16.23 -4.17
N GLY A 174 13.31 -17.11 -3.26
CA GLY A 174 13.86 -18.46 -3.07
C GLY A 174 13.63 -19.39 -4.26
N GLY A 175 12.58 -19.17 -5.05
CA GLY A 175 12.27 -19.96 -6.25
C GLY A 175 13.17 -19.68 -7.47
N GLY A 176 14.02 -18.65 -7.40
CA GLY A 176 14.98 -18.32 -8.45
C GLY A 176 16.32 -19.06 -8.39
N GLY A 177 16.47 -19.99 -7.47
CA GLY A 177 17.71 -20.74 -7.24
C GLY A 177 17.63 -22.21 -7.66
N GLY A 178 17.05 -22.49 -8.82
CA GLY A 178 17.05 -23.84 -9.40
C GLY A 178 17.79 -23.84 -10.74
N CYS A 179 19.06 -24.12 -10.70
CA CYS A 179 19.74 -24.69 -11.89
C CYS A 179 19.35 -26.13 -12.04
#